data_d01565c2403f3f2350167a0502f08d7b
#
_entry.id   d01565c2403f3f2350167a0502f08d7b
#
_cell.length_a   1.000
_cell.length_b   1.000
_cell.length_c   1.000
_cell.angle_alpha   90.00
_cell.angle_beta   90.00
_cell.angle_gamma   90.00
#
_symmetry.space_group_name_H-M   'P 1'
#
loop_
_entity.id
_entity.type
_entity.pdbx_description
1 polymer ?
#
loop_
_entity_poly.entity_id
_entity_poly.type
_entity_poly.pdbx_seq_one_letter_code
_entity_poly.pdbx_strand_id
1 'polypeptide(L)'
;MTIVLTRYNNGDNDELDSYYIKASSTPSGCVTRDSYIQFLLENGEVVHFNHIDDINCGVSSGTFKATKEGLTKLLKNKITDIRIYFDSKRDVKVGKNHDLKLKSYFYCILNCK
;
A
#
# COMPACT_ATOMS: atom_id res chain seq x y z
N MET A 1 2.66 12.22 -1.94
CA MET A 1 2.47 10.88 -1.32
C MET A 1 3.74 10.05 -1.52
N THR A 2 4.23 9.45 -0.47
CA THR A 2 5.40 8.58 -0.52
C THR A 2 5.01 7.18 -0.07
N ILE A 3 5.47 6.16 -0.80
CA ILE A 3 5.18 4.77 -0.50
C ILE A 3 6.49 4.01 -0.35
N VAL A 4 6.64 3.29 0.76
CA VAL A 4 7.78 2.42 1.04
C VAL A 4 7.26 1.00 1.27
N LEU A 5 7.86 0.04 0.60
CA LEU A 5 7.48 -1.36 0.69
C LEU A 5 8.51 -2.13 1.50
N THR A 6 8.02 -3.00 2.37
CA THR A 6 8.88 -3.85 3.20
C THR A 6 8.37 -5.29 3.17
N ARG A 7 9.29 -6.23 3.01
CA ARG A 7 9.01 -7.66 3.10
C ARG A 7 9.83 -8.25 4.24
N TYR A 8 9.14 -8.96 5.12
CA TYR A 8 9.80 -9.76 6.17
C TYR A 8 9.81 -11.21 5.74
N ASN A 9 11.00 -11.75 5.48
CA ASN A 9 11.18 -13.15 5.12
C ASN A 9 11.06 -14.02 6.36
N ASN A 10 10.40 -15.15 6.21
CA ASN A 10 10.19 -16.10 7.30
C ASN A 10 10.91 -17.42 6.98
N GLY A 11 12.24 -17.37 6.93
CA GLY A 11 13.07 -18.51 6.59
C GLY A 11 12.89 -18.95 5.15
N ASP A 12 12.80 -20.25 4.95
CA ASP A 12 12.66 -20.86 3.62
C ASP A 12 11.20 -20.97 3.17
N ASN A 13 10.26 -20.55 4.00
CA ASN A 13 8.83 -20.68 3.69
C ASN A 13 8.26 -19.34 3.23
N ASP A 14 8.19 -19.15 1.92
CA ASP A 14 7.68 -17.92 1.30
C ASP A 14 6.22 -17.64 1.66
N GLU A 15 5.43 -18.67 1.98
CA GLU A 15 4.02 -18.51 2.36
C GLU A 15 3.84 -17.77 3.68
N LEU A 16 4.87 -17.80 4.54
CA LEU A 16 4.85 -17.12 5.83
C LEU A 16 5.45 -15.70 5.76
N ASP A 17 5.93 -15.27 4.61
CA ASP A 17 6.47 -13.93 4.44
C ASP A 17 5.36 -12.89 4.64
N SER A 18 5.75 -11.79 5.26
CA SER A 18 4.84 -10.67 5.50
C SER A 18 5.23 -9.46 4.65
N TYR A 19 4.23 -8.77 4.14
CA TYR A 19 4.42 -7.61 3.27
C TYR A 19 3.75 -6.40 3.91
N TYR A 20 4.47 -5.28 3.96
CA TYR A 20 3.97 -4.05 4.56
C TYR A 20 4.17 -2.88 3.61
N ILE A 21 3.20 -1.99 3.58
CA ILE A 21 3.28 -0.73 2.86
C ILE A 21 3.25 0.37 3.89
N LYS A 22 4.31 1.18 3.95
CA LYS A 22 4.31 2.42 4.70
C LYS A 22 4.04 3.55 3.73
N ALA A 23 2.95 4.25 3.95
CA ALA A 23 2.54 5.34 3.07
C ALA A 23 2.42 6.63 3.86
N SER A 24 2.88 7.73 3.25
CA SER A 24 2.86 9.06 3.83
C SER A 24 2.08 10.01 2.94
N SER A 25 1.29 10.87 3.56
CA SER A 25 0.56 11.93 2.86
C SER A 25 0.29 13.08 3.81
N THR A 26 0.38 14.30 3.30
CA THR A 26 0.04 15.51 4.06
C THR A 26 -1.44 15.85 3.83
N PRO A 27 -2.10 16.56 4.78
CA PRO A 27 -1.59 17.01 6.08
C PRO A 27 -1.52 15.88 7.11
N SER A 28 -0.92 16.17 8.27
CA SER A 28 -0.92 15.24 9.40
C SER A 28 -2.35 14.99 9.89
N GLY A 29 -2.57 13.82 10.48
CA GLY A 29 -3.88 13.43 10.99
C GLY A 29 -3.75 12.31 12.01
N CYS A 30 -4.87 11.68 12.32
CA CYS A 30 -4.89 10.53 13.22
C CYS A 30 -5.04 9.24 12.43
N VAL A 31 -4.18 8.27 12.72
CA VAL A 31 -4.32 6.90 12.21
C VAL A 31 -4.99 6.05 13.28
N THR A 32 -5.91 5.21 12.87
CA THR A 32 -6.67 4.31 13.74
C THR A 32 -6.70 2.92 13.12
N ARG A 33 -7.35 1.99 13.78
CA ARG A 33 -7.57 0.64 13.21
C ARG A 33 -8.47 0.66 11.98
N ASP A 34 -9.26 1.72 11.79
CA ASP A 34 -10.12 1.90 10.62
C ASP A 34 -9.38 2.56 9.44
N SER A 35 -8.15 3.01 9.65
CA SER A 35 -7.34 3.59 8.58
C SER A 35 -6.94 2.53 7.56
N TYR A 36 -6.83 2.94 6.30
CA TYR A 36 -6.54 2.02 5.21
C TYR A 36 -5.85 2.71 4.04
N ILE A 37 -5.28 1.91 3.15
CA ILE A 37 -4.85 2.34 1.82
C ILE A 37 -5.61 1.52 0.79
N GLN A 38 -6.09 2.18 -0.26
CA GLN A 38 -6.78 1.54 -1.38
C GLN A 38 -6.13 1.92 -2.68
N PHE A 39 -6.07 0.94 -3.59
CA PHE A 39 -5.62 1.14 -4.96
C PHE A 39 -6.80 0.85 -5.88
N LEU A 40 -7.21 1.85 -6.67
CA LEU A 40 -8.24 1.66 -7.69
C LEU A 40 -7.56 1.25 -8.99
N LEU A 41 -8.04 0.17 -9.57
CA LEU A 41 -7.50 -0.39 -10.80
C LEU A 41 -8.38 0.01 -12.00
N GLU A 42 -7.78 0.02 -13.18
CA GLU A 42 -8.47 0.42 -14.41
C GLU A 42 -9.69 -0.46 -14.71
N ASN A 43 -9.65 -1.74 -14.31
CA ASN A 43 -10.77 -2.66 -14.51
C ASN A 43 -11.92 -2.47 -13.51
N GLY A 44 -11.82 -1.48 -12.61
CA GLY A 44 -12.83 -1.21 -11.58
C GLY A 44 -12.63 -1.93 -10.27
N GLU A 45 -11.68 -2.85 -10.18
CA GLU A 45 -11.38 -3.51 -8.91
C GLU A 45 -10.69 -2.57 -7.95
N VAL A 46 -10.85 -2.84 -6.65
CA VAL A 46 -10.20 -2.10 -5.57
C VAL A 46 -9.38 -3.09 -4.75
N VAL A 47 -8.12 -2.75 -4.51
CA VAL A 47 -7.25 -3.50 -3.60
C VAL A 47 -7.14 -2.70 -2.31
N HIS A 48 -7.49 -3.30 -1.19
CA HIS A 48 -7.61 -2.63 0.10
C HIS A 48 -6.70 -3.29 1.13
N PHE A 49 -5.90 -2.49 1.83
CA PHE A 49 -5.04 -2.96 2.92
C PHE A 49 -5.30 -2.14 4.18
N ASN A 50 -5.47 -2.82 5.30
CA ASN A 50 -5.79 -2.19 6.58
C ASN A 50 -4.53 -1.74 7.32
N HIS A 51 -4.70 -0.66 8.11
CA HIS A 51 -3.68 -0.19 9.05
C HIS A 51 -3.53 -1.20 10.20
N ILE A 52 -2.30 -1.42 10.64
CA ILE A 52 -1.99 -2.44 11.64
C ILE A 52 -1.41 -1.90 12.94
N ASP A 53 -0.99 -0.65 12.97
CA ASP A 53 -0.40 -0.04 14.16
C ASP A 53 -1.48 0.53 15.07
N ASP A 54 -1.07 0.91 16.28
CA ASP A 54 -1.94 1.54 17.26
C ASP A 54 -2.40 2.92 16.81
N ILE A 55 -3.42 3.44 17.49
CA ILE A 55 -3.93 4.79 17.26
C ILE A 55 -2.81 5.79 17.56
N ASN A 56 -2.56 6.70 16.63
CA ASN A 56 -1.58 7.77 16.79
C ASN A 56 -2.04 9.01 16.06
N CYS A 57 -1.85 10.17 16.66
CA CYS A 57 -2.26 11.47 16.09
C CYS A 57 -1.04 12.35 15.84
N GLY A 58 -1.22 13.35 14.97
CA GLY A 58 -0.14 14.24 14.57
C GLY A 58 0.85 13.58 13.62
N VAL A 59 0.44 12.49 12.94
CA VAL A 59 1.29 11.74 12.03
C VAL A 59 0.85 11.93 10.59
N SER A 60 1.79 11.85 9.66
CA SER A 60 1.52 11.91 8.23
C SER A 60 1.76 10.57 7.52
N SER A 61 2.06 9.52 8.26
CA SER A 61 2.31 8.19 7.70
C SER A 61 1.62 7.11 8.50
N GLY A 62 1.32 5.99 7.83
CA GLY A 62 0.77 4.79 8.45
C GLY A 62 1.37 3.54 7.80
N THR A 63 1.30 2.43 8.51
CA THR A 63 1.76 1.12 8.03
C THR A 63 0.57 0.22 7.76
N PHE A 64 0.50 -0.34 6.57
CA PHE A 64 -0.62 -1.16 6.13
C PHE A 64 -0.11 -2.56 5.78
N LYS A 65 -0.84 -3.57 6.21
CA LYS A 65 -0.45 -4.95 5.90
C LYS A 65 -0.99 -5.35 4.53
N ALA A 66 -0.06 -5.61 3.63
CA ALA A 66 -0.39 -6.08 2.28
C ALA A 66 -0.45 -7.60 2.24
N THR A 67 -1.16 -8.13 1.26
CA THR A 67 -1.21 -9.56 0.99
C THR A 67 -0.52 -9.85 -0.34
N LYS A 68 0.04 -11.05 -0.47
CA LYS A 68 0.63 -11.50 -1.74
C LYS A 68 -0.39 -11.46 -2.87
N GLU A 69 -1.62 -11.88 -2.58
CA GLU A 69 -2.72 -11.84 -3.56
C GLU A 69 -3.02 -10.42 -4.02
N GLY A 70 -3.16 -9.47 -3.08
CA GLY A 70 -3.41 -8.06 -3.40
C GLY A 70 -2.28 -7.44 -4.21
N LEU A 71 -1.03 -7.69 -3.82
CA LEU A 71 0.13 -7.19 -4.56
C LEU A 71 0.20 -7.76 -5.98
N THR A 72 -0.18 -9.04 -6.16
CA THR A 72 -0.24 -9.67 -7.47
C THR A 72 -1.29 -8.99 -8.37
N LYS A 73 -2.45 -8.63 -7.81
CA LYS A 73 -3.47 -7.86 -8.55
C LYS A 73 -2.94 -6.50 -8.98
N LEU A 74 -2.17 -5.84 -8.13
CA LEU A 74 -1.55 -4.54 -8.44
C LEU A 74 -0.53 -4.65 -9.57
N LEU A 75 0.11 -5.81 -9.76
CA LEU A 75 1.03 -6.04 -10.86
C LEU A 75 0.32 -6.27 -12.19
N LYS A 76 -0.85 -6.89 -12.16
CA LYS A 76 -1.56 -7.31 -13.37
C LYS A 76 -2.43 -6.21 -13.99
N ASN A 77 -2.75 -5.17 -13.23
CA ASN A 77 -3.70 -4.15 -13.65
C ASN A 77 -3.10 -2.76 -13.48
N LYS A 78 -3.50 -1.85 -14.35
CA LYS A 78 -3.10 -0.45 -14.24
C LYS A 78 -3.75 0.18 -13.01
N ILE A 79 -2.95 0.86 -12.19
CA ILE A 79 -3.42 1.61 -11.04
C ILE A 79 -3.78 3.01 -11.50
N THR A 80 -5.01 3.45 -11.25
CA THR A 80 -5.48 4.78 -11.67
C THR A 80 -5.51 5.78 -10.52
N ASP A 81 -5.79 5.31 -9.31
CA ASP A 81 -5.91 6.16 -8.13
C ASP A 81 -5.41 5.42 -6.90
N ILE A 82 -4.88 6.20 -5.94
CA ILE A 82 -4.52 5.70 -4.62
C ILE A 82 -5.27 6.55 -3.59
N ARG A 83 -5.93 5.90 -2.64
CA ARG A 83 -6.59 6.55 -1.51
C ARG A 83 -5.95 6.12 -0.23
N ILE A 84 -5.53 7.09 0.59
CA ILE A 84 -5.13 6.85 1.98
C ILE A 84 -6.19 7.49 2.86
N TYR A 85 -6.75 6.70 3.78
CA TYR A 85 -7.68 7.18 4.78
C TYR A 85 -7.03 7.12 6.16
N PHE A 86 -6.90 8.27 6.78
CA PHE A 86 -6.52 8.38 8.20
C PHE A 86 -7.77 8.79 8.99
N ASP A 87 -7.93 10.06 9.22
CA ASP A 87 -9.15 10.70 9.74
C ASP A 87 -9.93 11.41 8.63
N SER A 88 -9.33 11.52 7.47
CA SER A 88 -9.94 12.04 6.24
C SER A 88 -9.35 11.33 5.03
N LYS A 89 -10.08 11.37 3.93
CA LYS A 89 -9.65 10.73 2.67
C LYS A 89 -8.62 11.61 1.95
N ARG A 90 -7.55 10.97 1.49
CA ARG A 90 -6.49 11.62 0.71
C ARG A 90 -6.31 10.84 -0.57
N ASP A 91 -6.74 11.42 -1.69
CA ASP A 91 -6.73 10.77 -3.00
C ASP A 91 -5.63 11.35 -3.88
N VAL A 92 -4.92 10.46 -4.60
CA VAL A 92 -3.89 10.84 -5.56
C VAL A 92 -4.16 10.11 -6.86
N LYS A 93 -4.15 10.86 -7.96
CA LYS A 93 -4.21 10.30 -9.31
C LYS A 93 -2.86 9.69 -9.68
N VAL A 94 -2.89 8.52 -10.29
CA VAL A 94 -1.68 7.81 -10.69
C VAL A 94 -1.52 7.95 -12.20
N GLY A 95 -0.49 8.68 -12.62
CA GLY A 95 -0.13 8.80 -14.03
C GLY A 95 0.61 7.56 -14.53
N LYS A 96 0.81 7.49 -15.85
CA LYS A 96 1.47 6.35 -16.50
C LYS A 96 2.85 6.03 -15.93
N ASN A 97 3.69 7.06 -15.77
CA ASN A 97 5.05 6.87 -15.26
C ASN A 97 5.04 6.43 -13.78
N HIS A 98 4.13 6.99 -13.00
CA HIS A 98 3.97 6.62 -11.59
C HIS A 98 3.50 5.17 -11.45
N ASP A 99 2.55 4.75 -12.29
CA ASP A 99 2.08 3.36 -12.32
C ASP A 99 3.21 2.39 -12.66
N LEU A 100 4.04 2.69 -13.65
CA LEU A 100 5.18 1.86 -14.02
C LEU A 100 6.20 1.74 -12.88
N LYS A 101 6.45 2.84 -12.18
CA LYS A 101 7.35 2.85 -11.04
C LYS A 101 6.83 2.00 -9.89
N LEU A 102 5.53 2.11 -9.57
CA LEU A 102 4.89 1.29 -8.56
C LEU A 102 4.94 -0.19 -8.91
N LYS A 103 4.69 -0.55 -10.16
CA LYS A 103 4.79 -1.94 -10.63
C LYS A 103 6.18 -2.52 -10.44
N SER A 104 7.21 -1.73 -10.72
CA SER A 104 8.58 -2.14 -10.48
C SER A 104 8.83 -2.46 -9.00
N TYR A 105 8.33 -1.63 -8.10
CA TYR A 105 8.44 -1.86 -6.66
C TYR A 105 7.67 -3.09 -6.19
N PHE A 106 6.43 -3.25 -6.64
CA PHE A 106 5.60 -4.41 -6.26
C PHE A 106 6.18 -5.70 -6.80
N TYR A 107 6.68 -5.69 -8.03
CA TYR A 107 7.37 -6.86 -8.60
C TYR A 107 8.59 -7.25 -7.77
N CYS A 108 9.41 -6.26 -7.42
CA CYS A 108 10.61 -6.52 -6.63
C CYS A 108 10.29 -7.08 -5.25
N ILE A 109 9.31 -6.50 -4.54
CA ILE A 109 8.98 -6.98 -3.20
C ILE A 109 8.45 -8.42 -3.21
N LEU A 110 7.80 -8.85 -4.27
CA LEU A 110 7.30 -10.21 -4.41
C LEU A 110 8.38 -11.21 -4.86
N ASN A 111 9.35 -10.78 -5.65
CA ASN A 111 10.26 -11.68 -6.36
C ASN A 111 11.75 -11.50 -6.00
N CYS A 112 12.15 -10.33 -5.49
CA CYS A 112 13.52 -10.10 -5.07
C CYS A 112 13.69 -10.50 -3.61
N LYS A 113 14.68 -11.31 -3.34
CA LYS A 113 14.98 -11.76 -1.97
C LYS A 113 16.28 -11.19 -1.47
#